data_d74f68b1e2e24ab255e404ad6ee17dc4
#
_entry.id   d74f68b1e2e24ab255e404ad6ee17dc4
#
_cell.length_a   1.000
_cell.length_b   1.000
_cell.length_c   1.000
_cell.angle_alpha   90.00
_cell.angle_beta   90.00
_cell.angle_gamma   90.00
#
_symmetry.space_group_name_H-M   'P 1'
#
loop_
_entity.id
_entity.type
_entity.pdbx_description
1 polymer ?
#
loop_
_entity_poly.entity_id
_entity_poly.type
_entity_poly.pdbx_seq_one_letter_code
_entity_poly.pdbx_strand_id
1 'polypeptide(L)'
;MAEQTPVYVISVAARLLDVHPQTLRNYERAGFLRPTRTEGRRRLYSADDIEQLRVLIGTVEQFGLNLTGLKMLLVLREELEGLHAALGNPLAESEAVVARDQVARLLLLLSGDTTHLLAEAASAKD
;
A
#
# COMPACT_ATOMS: atom_id res chain seq x y z
N MET A 1 20.45 0.13 0.64
CA MET A 1 20.92 -0.49 0.99
C MET A 1 20.80 -0.72 2.29
N ALA A 2 21.26 -0.56 3.09
CA ALA A 2 21.23 -0.99 4.39
C ALA A 2 20.09 -0.53 5.20
N GLU A 3 19.18 0.10 4.67
CA GLU A 3 18.13 0.74 5.41
C GLU A 3 16.96 -0.15 5.74
N GLN A 4 17.13 -1.45 5.54
CA GLN A 4 16.09 -2.40 5.87
C GLN A 4 16.14 -2.83 7.34
N THR A 5 17.20 -2.46 8.07
CA THR A 5 17.34 -2.85 9.46
C THR A 5 16.30 -2.13 10.34
N PRO A 6 15.44 -2.86 11.06
CA PRO A 6 14.45 -2.21 11.93
C PRO A 6 15.13 -1.56 13.12
N VAL A 7 14.85 -0.28 13.35
CA VAL A 7 15.50 0.46 14.45
C VAL A 7 14.55 1.33 15.26
N TYR A 8 13.34 1.59 14.78
CA TYR A 8 12.43 2.51 15.47
C TYR A 8 11.19 1.80 15.97
N VAL A 9 10.84 1.98 17.25
CA VAL A 9 9.54 1.52 17.75
C VAL A 9 8.47 2.51 17.31
N ILE A 10 7.21 2.09 17.38
CA ILE A 10 6.10 2.88 16.84
C ILE A 10 5.99 4.28 17.43
N SER A 11 6.26 4.46 18.71
CA SER A 11 6.16 5.79 19.33
C SER A 11 7.21 6.74 18.76
N VAL A 12 8.40 6.24 18.47
CA VAL A 12 9.47 7.04 17.88
C VAL A 12 9.16 7.32 16.42
N ALA A 13 8.70 6.30 15.68
CA ALA A 13 8.33 6.46 14.27
C ALA A 13 7.22 7.52 14.13
N ALA A 14 6.21 7.45 14.97
CA ALA A 14 5.10 8.41 14.93
C ALA A 14 5.59 9.82 15.20
N ARG A 15 6.52 9.96 16.14
CA ARG A 15 7.08 11.27 16.46
C ARG A 15 7.88 11.82 15.27
N LEU A 16 8.69 10.99 14.64
CA LEU A 16 9.47 11.40 13.48
C LEU A 16 8.59 11.83 12.32
N LEU A 17 7.42 11.21 12.20
CA LEU A 17 6.49 11.49 11.11
C LEU A 17 5.43 12.53 11.50
N ASP A 18 5.45 12.97 12.75
CA ASP A 18 4.50 13.95 13.29
C ASP A 18 3.05 13.49 13.11
N VAL A 19 2.79 12.25 13.48
CA VAL A 19 1.45 11.69 13.47
C VAL A 19 1.22 10.92 14.77
N HIS A 20 -0.05 10.61 15.04
CA HIS A 20 -0.39 9.78 16.19
C HIS A 20 -0.02 8.32 15.89
N PRO A 21 0.44 7.54 16.89
CA PRO A 21 0.74 6.12 16.65
C PRO A 21 -0.43 5.35 16.07
N GLN A 22 -1.66 5.72 16.39
CA GLN A 22 -2.84 5.05 15.84
C GLN A 22 -2.91 5.21 14.32
N THR A 23 -2.42 6.31 13.78
CA THR A 23 -2.35 6.53 12.33
C THR A 23 -1.48 5.44 11.68
N LEU A 24 -0.34 5.13 12.29
CA LEU A 24 0.54 4.09 11.77
C LEU A 24 -0.09 2.71 11.85
N ARG A 25 -0.83 2.44 12.93
CA ARG A 25 -1.56 1.18 13.06
C ARG A 25 -2.63 1.05 11.99
N ASN A 26 -3.30 2.16 11.68
CA ASN A 26 -4.32 2.17 10.64
C ASN A 26 -3.72 1.90 9.26
N TYR A 27 -2.55 2.47 8.98
CA TYR A 27 -1.87 2.24 7.71
C TYR A 27 -1.42 0.77 7.60
N GLU A 28 -0.92 0.21 8.69
CA GLU A 28 -0.53 -1.20 8.70
C GLU A 28 -1.75 -2.09 8.46
N ARG A 29 -2.86 -1.78 9.13
CA ARG A 29 -4.10 -2.55 8.98
C ARG A 29 -4.63 -2.47 7.56
N ALA A 30 -4.47 -1.33 6.92
CA ALA A 30 -4.91 -1.13 5.54
C ALA A 30 -3.97 -1.78 4.52
N GLY A 31 -2.83 -2.28 4.96
CA GLY A 31 -1.91 -3.00 4.07
C GLY A 31 -0.81 -2.16 3.44
N PHE A 32 -0.61 -0.92 3.92
CA PHE A 32 0.40 -0.05 3.32
C PHE A 32 1.82 -0.35 3.80
N LEU A 33 1.97 -1.03 4.91
CA LEU A 33 3.29 -1.42 5.40
C LEU A 33 3.18 -2.64 6.29
N ARG A 34 4.28 -3.34 6.45
CA ARG A 34 4.37 -4.52 7.31
C ARG A 34 5.61 -4.36 8.18
N PRO A 35 5.47 -3.75 9.36
CA PRO A 35 6.64 -3.57 10.21
C PRO A 35 7.13 -4.91 10.74
N THR A 36 8.42 -4.99 10.98
CA THR A 36 9.01 -6.15 11.64
C THR A 36 8.55 -6.14 13.10
N ARG A 37 8.28 -7.30 13.65
CA ARG A 37 7.89 -7.40 15.05
C ARG A 37 8.96 -8.15 15.83
N THR A 38 9.21 -7.68 17.06
CA THR A 38 10.12 -8.38 17.96
C THR A 38 9.41 -9.61 18.53
N GLU A 39 10.13 -10.40 19.30
CA GLU A 39 9.55 -11.56 19.98
C GLU A 39 8.40 -11.13 20.89
N GLY A 40 8.46 -9.93 21.46
CA GLY A 40 7.38 -9.38 22.26
C GLY A 40 6.26 -8.73 21.44
N ARG A 41 6.30 -8.93 20.12
CA ARG A 41 5.31 -8.41 19.18
C ARG A 41 5.27 -6.89 19.09
N ARG A 42 6.36 -6.22 19.41
CA ARG A 42 6.46 -4.77 19.24
C ARG A 42 6.78 -4.47 17.78
N ARG A 43 6.14 -3.43 17.25
CA ARG A 43 6.38 -3.00 15.89
C ARG A 43 7.70 -2.26 15.79
N LEU A 44 8.51 -2.64 14.83
CA LEU A 44 9.78 -1.95 14.54
C LEU A 44 9.77 -1.48 13.09
N TYR A 45 10.26 -0.29 12.89
CA TYR A 45 10.27 0.35 11.58
C TYR A 45 11.70 0.65 11.17
N SER A 46 12.04 0.41 9.91
CA SER A 46 13.34 0.75 9.36
C SER A 46 13.34 2.20 8.89
N ALA A 47 14.50 2.72 8.55
CA ALA A 47 14.59 4.05 7.94
C ALA A 47 13.84 4.10 6.62
N ASP A 48 13.87 3.01 5.83
CA ASP A 48 13.11 2.93 4.59
C ASP A 48 11.61 2.98 4.85
N ASP A 49 11.15 2.30 5.90
CA ASP A 49 9.74 2.34 6.29
C ASP A 49 9.32 3.77 6.61
N ILE A 50 10.16 4.50 7.33
CA ILE A 50 9.88 5.89 7.70
C ILE A 50 9.75 6.75 6.44
N GLU A 51 10.64 6.57 5.47
CA GLU A 51 10.57 7.34 4.23
C GLU A 51 9.34 7.00 3.41
N GLN A 52 8.98 5.73 3.32
CA GLN A 52 7.77 5.32 2.60
C GLN A 52 6.53 5.91 3.27
N LEU A 53 6.50 5.90 4.60
CA LEU A 53 5.39 6.49 5.34
C LEU A 53 5.33 7.99 5.15
N ARG A 54 6.49 8.65 5.08
CA ARG A 54 6.53 10.10 4.87
C ARG A 54 5.89 10.47 3.53
N VAL A 55 6.20 9.71 2.49
CA VAL A 55 5.61 9.93 1.17
C VAL A 55 4.10 9.68 1.21
N LEU A 56 3.69 8.60 1.86
CA LEU A 56 2.27 8.25 1.97
C LEU A 56 1.49 9.34 2.71
N ILE A 57 2.02 9.79 3.84
CA ILE A 57 1.37 10.84 4.64
C ILE A 57 1.26 12.13 3.84
N GLY A 58 2.32 12.48 3.11
CA GLY A 58 2.31 13.66 2.26
C GLY A 58 1.24 13.58 1.18
N THR A 59 1.07 12.41 0.59
CA THR A 59 0.05 12.17 -0.44
C THR A 59 -1.35 12.31 0.17
N VAL A 60 -1.55 11.73 1.36
CA VAL A 60 -2.82 11.81 2.06
C VAL A 60 -3.18 13.26 2.34
N GLU A 61 -2.22 14.05 2.82
CA GLU A 61 -2.46 15.45 3.14
C GLU A 61 -2.71 16.27 1.88
N GLN A 62 -1.95 16.01 0.84
CA GLN A 62 -2.09 16.74 -0.40
C GLN A 62 -3.46 16.55 -1.04
N PHE A 63 -3.99 15.35 -1.02
CA PHE A 63 -5.25 15.03 -1.67
C PHE A 63 -6.45 14.92 -0.72
N GLY A 64 -6.23 15.12 0.56
CA GLY A 64 -7.32 15.06 1.54
C GLY A 64 -7.95 13.68 1.66
N LEU A 65 -7.15 12.63 1.56
CA LEU A 65 -7.68 11.28 1.57
C LEU A 65 -8.06 10.84 2.98
N ASN A 66 -9.13 10.05 3.07
CA ASN A 66 -9.46 9.35 4.31
C ASN A 66 -9.01 7.89 4.16
N LEU A 67 -9.32 7.05 5.14
CA LEU A 67 -8.87 5.65 5.12
C LEU A 67 -9.44 4.89 3.92
N THR A 68 -10.68 5.17 3.55
CA THR A 68 -11.29 4.54 2.37
C THR A 68 -10.54 4.91 1.10
N GLY A 69 -10.18 6.20 0.97
CA GLY A 69 -9.38 6.66 -0.16
C GLY A 69 -8.01 6.02 -0.20
N LEU A 70 -7.41 5.79 0.98
CA LEU A 70 -6.13 5.09 1.06
C LEU A 70 -6.27 3.65 0.58
N LYS A 71 -7.35 2.96 0.93
CA LYS A 71 -7.58 1.60 0.47
C LYS A 71 -7.74 1.55 -1.04
N MET A 72 -8.46 2.51 -1.60
CA MET A 72 -8.62 2.60 -3.04
C MET A 72 -7.27 2.84 -3.71
N LEU A 73 -6.43 3.70 -3.14
CA LEU A 73 -5.09 3.95 -3.65
C LEU A 73 -4.25 2.67 -3.64
N LEU A 74 -4.38 1.86 -2.59
CA LEU A 74 -3.67 0.59 -2.52
C LEU A 74 -4.13 -0.36 -3.63
N VAL A 75 -5.43 -0.48 -3.86
CA VAL A 75 -5.97 -1.32 -4.92
C VAL A 75 -5.45 -0.84 -6.28
N LEU A 76 -5.48 0.46 -6.51
CA LEU A 76 -4.99 1.03 -7.76
C LEU A 76 -3.51 0.74 -7.96
N ARG A 77 -2.71 0.90 -6.89
CA ARG A 77 -1.28 0.63 -6.97
C ARG A 77 -1.01 -0.83 -7.32
N GLU A 78 -1.74 -1.76 -6.68
CA GLU A 78 -1.57 -3.18 -6.95
C GLU A 78 -1.92 -3.52 -8.40
N GLU A 79 -2.99 -2.93 -8.92
CA GLU A 79 -3.37 -3.16 -10.31
C GLU A 79 -2.32 -2.60 -11.28
N LEU A 80 -1.78 -1.43 -10.98
CA LEU A 80 -0.74 -0.83 -11.81
C LEU A 80 0.56 -1.63 -11.77
N GLU A 81 0.92 -2.14 -10.58
CA GLU A 81 2.10 -2.98 -10.45
C GLU A 81 1.95 -4.27 -11.24
N GLY A 82 0.77 -4.88 -11.19
CA GLY A 82 0.49 -6.07 -11.96
C GLY A 82 0.54 -5.82 -13.45
N LEU A 83 -0.03 -4.70 -13.89
CA LEU A 83 0.01 -4.33 -15.30
C LEU A 83 1.45 -4.08 -15.76
N HIS A 84 2.22 -3.38 -14.95
CA HIS A 84 3.61 -3.10 -15.25
C HIS A 84 4.41 -4.40 -15.40
N ALA A 85 4.19 -5.36 -14.49
CA ALA A 85 4.86 -6.65 -14.55
C ALA A 85 4.48 -7.41 -15.83
N ALA A 86 3.21 -7.37 -16.21
CA ALA A 86 2.74 -8.06 -17.40
C ALA A 86 3.34 -7.44 -18.68
N LEU A 87 3.46 -6.12 -18.71
CA LEU A 87 3.99 -5.44 -19.88
C LEU A 87 5.52 -5.52 -19.97
N GLY A 88 6.17 -5.76 -18.85
CA GLY A 88 7.62 -5.89 -18.83
C GLY A 88 8.15 -7.18 -19.45
N ASN A 89 7.25 -8.14 -19.66
CA ASN A 89 7.63 -9.41 -20.25
C ASN A 89 6.89 -9.56 -21.57
N PRO A 90 7.49 -9.19 -22.65
CA PRO A 90 6.80 -9.18 -23.91
C PRO A 90 6.60 -10.54 -24.43
N LEU A 91 5.74 -11.20 -24.34
CA LEU A 91 5.55 -12.14 -24.85
C LEU A 91 4.64 -13.12 -24.99
N ALA A 92 3.99 -13.67 -24.19
CA ALA A 92 3.06 -14.72 -24.38
C ALA A 92 1.68 -14.11 -24.54
N GLU A 93 0.86 -14.74 -25.35
CA GLU A 93 -0.50 -14.32 -25.51
C GLU A 93 -1.23 -14.27 -24.18
N SER A 94 -0.90 -15.20 -23.30
CA SER A 94 -1.49 -15.23 -21.97
C SER A 94 -1.22 -13.95 -21.18
N GLU A 95 -0.05 -13.35 -21.38
CA GLU A 95 0.30 -12.13 -20.69
C GLU A 95 -0.47 -10.92 -21.26
N ALA A 96 -0.74 -10.94 -22.56
CA ALA A 96 -1.56 -9.91 -23.15
C ALA A 96 -2.98 -9.95 -22.60
N VAL A 97 -3.51 -11.15 -22.37
CA VAL A 97 -4.83 -11.31 -21.77
C VAL A 97 -4.85 -10.77 -20.34
N VAL A 98 -3.82 -11.08 -19.55
CA VAL A 98 -3.70 -10.58 -18.19
C VAL A 98 -3.65 -9.05 -18.20
N ALA A 99 -2.87 -8.46 -19.10
CA ALA A 99 -2.78 -7.01 -19.19
C ALA A 99 -4.14 -6.37 -19.54
N ARG A 100 -4.89 -6.99 -20.46
CA ARG A 100 -6.22 -6.49 -20.80
C ARG A 100 -7.17 -6.56 -19.61
N ASP A 101 -7.13 -7.64 -18.85
CA ASP A 101 -7.98 -7.78 -17.68
C ASP A 101 -7.66 -6.71 -16.65
N GLN A 102 -6.38 -6.41 -16.46
CA GLN A 102 -5.96 -5.37 -15.51
C GLN A 102 -6.40 -4.00 -15.97
N VAL A 103 -6.33 -3.71 -17.26
CA VAL A 103 -6.84 -2.44 -17.78
C VAL A 103 -8.35 -2.35 -17.54
N ALA A 104 -9.08 -3.44 -17.77
CA ALA A 104 -10.52 -3.46 -17.52
C ALA A 104 -10.84 -3.17 -16.05
N ARG A 105 -10.07 -3.74 -15.14
CA ARG A 105 -10.27 -3.48 -13.71
C ARG A 105 -10.00 -2.03 -13.36
N LEU A 106 -8.94 -1.43 -13.92
CA LEU A 106 -8.64 -0.03 -13.69
C LEU A 106 -9.76 0.87 -14.21
N LEU A 107 -10.32 0.52 -15.38
CA LEU A 107 -11.43 1.29 -15.91
C LEU A 107 -12.67 1.21 -15.03
N LEU A 108 -12.94 0.03 -14.45
CA LEU A 108 -14.04 -0.12 -13.52
C LEU A 108 -13.82 0.72 -12.27
N LEU A 109 -12.57 0.73 -11.77
CA LEU A 109 -12.22 1.53 -10.60
C LEU A 109 -12.46 3.00 -10.87
N LEU A 110 -12.06 3.49 -12.04
CA LEU A 110 -12.21 4.89 -12.39
C LEU A 110 -13.66 5.25 -12.71
N SER A 111 -14.50 4.27 -13.07
CA SER A 111 -15.91 4.55 -13.35
C SER A 111 -16.74 4.70 -12.08
N GLY A 112 -16.14 4.42 -10.93
CA GLY A 112 -16.83 4.60 -9.65
C GLY A 112 -17.40 3.33 -9.06
N ASP A 113 -17.36 2.22 -9.79
CA ASP A 113 -17.85 0.95 -9.26
C ASP A 113 -16.68 0.18 -8.67
N THR A 114 -16.30 0.56 -7.47
CA THR A 114 -15.14 -0.02 -6.82
C THR A 114 -15.48 -1.00 -5.71
N THR A 115 -16.76 -1.19 -5.42
CA THR A 115 -17.17 -1.99 -4.29
C THR A 115 -16.60 -3.40 -4.33
N HIS A 116 -16.67 -4.03 -5.48
CA HIS A 116 -16.18 -5.40 -5.65
C HIS A 116 -14.66 -5.47 -5.46
N LEU A 117 -13.93 -4.53 -6.05
CA LEU A 117 -12.47 -4.53 -5.96
C LEU A 117 -11.99 -4.27 -4.54
N LEU A 118 -12.67 -3.37 -3.83
CA LEU A 118 -12.32 -3.10 -2.44
C LEU A 118 -12.61 -4.30 -1.56
N ALA A 119 -13.69 -5.02 -1.82
CA ALA A 119 -14.03 -6.23 -1.08
C ALA A 119 -12.98 -7.32 -1.31
N GLU A 120 -12.52 -7.48 -2.54
CA GLU A 120 -11.48 -8.45 -2.86
C GLU A 120 -10.17 -8.08 -2.17
N ALA A 121 -9.80 -6.83 -2.17
CA ALA A 121 -8.58 -6.38 -1.52
C ALA A 121 -8.64 -6.62 -0.01
N ALA A 122 -9.78 -6.36 0.62
CA ALA A 122 -9.95 -6.60 2.04
C ALA A 122 -9.87 -8.10 2.35
N SER A 123 -10.45 -8.94 1.52
CA SER A 123 -10.41 -10.38 1.71
C SER A 123 -9.00 -10.93 1.56
N ALA A 124 -8.24 -10.39 0.64
CA ALA A 124 -6.88 -10.86 0.39
C ALA A 124 -5.91 -10.50 1.53
N LYS A 125 -6.27 -9.54 2.38
CA LYS A 125 -5.41 -9.12 3.48
C LYS A 125 -5.65 -9.90 4.76
N ASP A 126 -6.66 -10.73 4.82
CA ASP A 126 -6.98 -11.51 6.02
C ASP A 126 -6.15 -12.80 6.14
#